data_2af9e62cccaa6c4a4bf51e968575db1e
#
_entry.id   2af9e62cccaa6c4a4bf51e968575db1e
#
_cell.length_a   1.000
_cell.length_b   1.000
_cell.length_c   1.000
_cell.angle_alpha   90.00
_cell.angle_beta   90.00
_cell.angle_gamma   90.00
#
_symmetry.space_group_name_H-M   'P 1'
#
loop_
_entity.id
_entity.type
_entity.pdbx_description
1 polymer ?
#
loop_
_entity_poly.entity_id
_entity_poly.type
_entity_poly.pdbx_seq_one_letter_code
_entity_poly.pdbx_strand_id
1 'polypeptide(L)'
;SQGYYTVPTLFESASNNWRLAQEEIFGPVLVAIPWDDEAEVLKMANDSHYGLAGYVFSKNTARAIRLGHEIDSGWIQINQGKGQILGQPYGGFKQSGIGKEFALHSMLESFSRLKTMTVNLEV
;
A
#
# COMPACT_ATOMS: atom_id res chain seq x y z
N SER A 1 17.17 -12.82 -28.10
CA SER A 1 16.18 -11.75 -27.89
C SER A 1 16.89 -10.40 -28.01
N GLN A 2 16.32 -9.49 -28.78
CA GLN A 2 16.80 -8.11 -28.84
C GLN A 2 16.05 -7.32 -27.75
N GLY A 3 16.79 -6.67 -26.83
CA GLY A 3 16.24 -5.81 -25.79
C GLY A 3 16.47 -6.30 -24.36
N TYR A 4 16.04 -5.50 -23.39
CA TYR A 4 16.25 -5.70 -21.95
C TYR A 4 14.97 -6.25 -21.28
N TYR A 5 14.51 -7.42 -21.72
CA TYR A 5 13.31 -8.07 -21.21
C TYR A 5 13.66 -9.05 -20.10
N THR A 6 12.95 -8.94 -18.98
CA THR A 6 13.03 -9.88 -17.86
C THR A 6 11.83 -10.83 -17.92
N VAL A 7 12.07 -12.10 -17.75
CA VAL A 7 11.02 -13.12 -17.70
C VAL A 7 10.28 -13.00 -16.37
N PRO A 8 8.92 -13.02 -16.35
CA PRO A 8 8.17 -13.11 -15.12
C PRO A 8 8.64 -14.28 -14.26
N THR A 9 8.96 -13.99 -13.01
CA THR A 9 9.61 -14.96 -12.10
C THR A 9 8.86 -15.06 -10.78
N LEU A 10 8.53 -16.27 -10.36
CA LEU A 10 7.95 -16.58 -9.06
C LEU A 10 8.99 -17.30 -8.20
N PHE A 11 9.20 -16.78 -6.99
CA PHE A 11 9.96 -17.45 -5.93
C PHE A 11 8.98 -18.01 -4.90
N GLU A 12 8.98 -19.33 -4.73
CA GLU A 12 8.15 -20.02 -3.75
C GLU A 12 8.97 -20.37 -2.49
N SER A 13 8.28 -20.42 -1.36
CA SER A 13 8.87 -20.79 -0.06
C SER A 13 10.08 -19.94 0.36
N ALA A 14 10.16 -18.71 -0.12
CA ALA A 14 11.18 -17.76 0.31
C ALA A 14 10.96 -17.37 1.79
N SER A 15 12.02 -17.03 2.46
CA SER A 15 11.92 -16.43 3.79
C SER A 15 11.54 -14.94 3.67
N ASN A 16 10.67 -14.46 4.56
CA ASN A 16 10.33 -13.04 4.63
C ASN A 16 11.53 -12.12 4.88
N ASN A 17 12.62 -12.66 5.47
CA ASN A 17 13.85 -11.91 5.75
C ASN A 17 14.82 -11.80 4.56
N TRP A 18 14.51 -12.41 3.44
CA TRP A 18 15.37 -12.28 2.27
C TRP A 18 15.22 -10.91 1.63
N ARG A 19 16.32 -10.36 1.11
CA ARG A 19 16.30 -9.11 0.36
C ARG A 19 15.23 -9.09 -0.73
N LEU A 20 15.05 -10.23 -1.39
CA LEU A 20 14.04 -10.46 -2.41
C LEU A 20 12.61 -10.18 -1.92
N ALA A 21 12.31 -10.44 -0.63
CA ALA A 21 11.01 -10.20 -0.03
C ALA A 21 10.89 -8.80 0.61
N GLN A 22 12.01 -8.17 0.93
CA GLN A 22 12.07 -6.90 1.67
C GLN A 22 12.35 -5.68 0.78
N GLU A 23 13.00 -5.86 -0.36
CA GLU A 23 13.35 -4.76 -1.27
C GLU A 23 12.42 -4.72 -2.49
N GLU A 24 12.10 -3.54 -2.94
CA GLU A 24 11.35 -3.34 -4.16
C GLU A 24 12.23 -3.62 -5.39
N ILE A 25 11.90 -4.69 -6.15
CA ILE A 25 12.67 -5.08 -7.33
C ILE A 25 12.32 -4.22 -8.55
N PHE A 26 11.12 -3.65 -8.57
CA PHE A 26 10.58 -2.85 -9.67
C PHE A 26 10.58 -3.59 -11.02
N GLY A 27 10.19 -4.86 -10.99
CA GLY A 27 10.18 -5.76 -12.16
C GLY A 27 9.16 -6.89 -12.00
N PRO A 28 9.04 -7.79 -12.99
CA PRO A 28 8.04 -8.86 -12.99
C PRO A 28 8.45 -10.02 -12.07
N VAL A 29 8.62 -9.75 -10.79
CA VAL A 29 9.04 -10.70 -9.77
C VAL A 29 7.99 -10.78 -8.67
N LEU A 30 7.64 -11.99 -8.27
CA LEU A 30 6.71 -12.28 -7.18
C LEU A 30 7.36 -13.25 -6.20
N VAL A 31 7.13 -13.02 -4.92
CA VAL A 31 7.52 -13.92 -3.83
C VAL A 31 6.25 -14.50 -3.21
N ALA A 32 6.17 -15.81 -3.11
CA ALA A 32 5.09 -16.53 -2.45
C ALA A 32 5.61 -17.20 -1.18
N ILE A 33 5.02 -16.85 -0.05
CA ILE A 33 5.38 -17.37 1.26
C ILE A 33 4.14 -18.09 1.83
N PRO A 34 4.19 -19.42 2.05
CA PRO A 34 3.10 -20.13 2.69
C PRO A 34 2.99 -19.74 4.16
N TRP A 35 1.78 -19.78 4.70
CA TRP A 35 1.51 -19.49 6.09
C TRP A 35 0.35 -20.35 6.60
N ASP A 36 0.35 -20.65 7.89
CA ASP A 36 -0.68 -21.47 8.56
C ASP A 36 -1.38 -20.69 9.69
N ASP A 37 -0.73 -19.67 10.22
CA ASP A 37 -1.23 -18.87 11.35
C ASP A 37 -1.47 -17.41 10.94
N GLU A 38 -2.65 -16.86 11.31
CA GLU A 38 -3.04 -15.49 10.97
C GLU A 38 -2.18 -14.43 11.65
N ALA A 39 -1.80 -14.63 12.89
CA ALA A 39 -0.98 -13.65 13.61
C ALA A 39 0.42 -13.61 13.01
N GLU A 40 0.93 -14.76 12.58
CA GLU A 40 2.22 -14.85 11.90
C GLU A 40 2.20 -14.16 10.53
N VAL A 41 1.18 -14.42 9.69
CA VAL A 41 1.11 -13.76 8.38
C VAL A 41 0.93 -12.25 8.50
N LEU A 42 0.15 -11.76 9.47
CA LEU A 42 0.04 -10.33 9.74
C LEU A 42 1.36 -9.72 10.17
N LYS A 43 2.10 -10.40 11.04
CA LYS A 43 3.44 -9.96 11.43
C LYS A 43 4.37 -9.90 10.21
N MET A 44 4.38 -10.93 9.37
CA MET A 44 5.18 -10.94 8.14
C MET A 44 4.77 -9.83 7.17
N ALA A 45 3.47 -9.62 6.97
CA ALA A 45 2.97 -8.57 6.08
C ALA A 45 3.36 -7.17 6.55
N ASN A 46 3.43 -6.95 7.86
CA ASN A 46 3.79 -5.68 8.47
C ASN A 46 5.30 -5.49 8.69
N ASP A 47 6.07 -6.56 8.59
CA ASP A 47 7.53 -6.56 8.71
C ASP A 47 8.18 -6.11 7.40
N SER A 48 7.97 -4.86 7.07
CA SER A 48 8.50 -4.18 5.89
C SER A 48 8.67 -2.69 6.17
N HIS A 49 9.65 -2.07 5.52
CA HIS A 49 9.80 -0.61 5.50
C HIS A 49 8.75 0.08 4.63
N TYR A 50 8.00 -0.66 3.85
CA TYR A 50 6.96 -0.19 2.95
C TYR A 50 5.56 -0.45 3.51
N GLY A 51 4.59 0.26 2.99
CA GLY A 51 3.18 0.12 3.34
C GLY A 51 2.30 0.85 2.33
N LEU A 52 2.50 0.62 1.02
CA LEU A 52 1.71 1.28 -0.01
C LEU A 52 0.32 0.68 -0.10
N ALA A 53 0.24 -0.60 -0.39
CA ALA A 53 -1.02 -1.30 -0.60
C ALA A 53 -0.99 -2.71 0.00
N GLY A 54 -2.17 -3.19 0.40
CA GLY A 54 -2.40 -4.56 0.83
C GLY A 54 -3.67 -5.13 0.20
N TYR A 55 -3.67 -6.42 -0.03
CA TYR A 55 -4.78 -7.14 -0.64
C TYR A 55 -5.13 -8.36 0.20
N VAL A 56 -6.40 -8.51 0.54
CA VAL A 56 -6.88 -9.67 1.29
C VAL A 56 -7.97 -10.38 0.51
N PHE A 57 -7.78 -11.65 0.25
CA PHE A 57 -8.75 -12.52 -0.43
C PHE A 57 -9.27 -13.58 0.52
N SER A 58 -10.57 -13.60 0.79
CA SER A 58 -11.21 -14.60 1.64
C SER A 58 -12.69 -14.73 1.32
N LYS A 59 -13.22 -15.95 1.41
CA LYS A 59 -14.67 -16.20 1.38
C LYS A 59 -15.38 -15.64 2.63
N ASN A 60 -14.66 -15.52 3.74
CA ASN A 60 -15.18 -14.89 4.96
C ASN A 60 -14.84 -13.39 4.93
N THR A 61 -15.80 -12.58 4.51
CA THR A 61 -15.63 -11.13 4.36
C THR A 61 -15.32 -10.43 5.68
N ALA A 62 -15.95 -10.85 6.79
CA ALA A 62 -15.69 -10.27 8.12
C ALA A 62 -14.22 -10.49 8.54
N ARG A 63 -13.70 -11.70 8.30
CA ARG A 63 -12.28 -12.02 8.51
C ARG A 63 -11.38 -11.17 7.62
N ALA A 64 -11.71 -11.03 6.34
CA ALA A 64 -10.92 -10.24 5.41
C ALA A 64 -10.87 -8.75 5.81
N ILE A 65 -11.98 -8.19 6.25
CA ILE A 65 -12.06 -6.80 6.73
C ILE A 65 -11.20 -6.62 7.98
N ARG A 66 -11.30 -7.53 8.96
CA ARG A 66 -10.46 -7.47 10.16
C ARG A 66 -8.97 -7.50 9.82
N LEU A 67 -8.54 -8.45 9.00
CA LEU A 67 -7.14 -8.53 8.54
C LEU A 67 -6.71 -7.27 7.80
N GLY A 68 -7.59 -6.73 6.95
CA GLY A 68 -7.33 -5.49 6.22
C GLY A 68 -7.10 -4.29 7.14
N HIS A 69 -7.78 -4.21 8.29
CA HIS A 69 -7.54 -3.18 9.30
C HIS A 69 -6.19 -3.33 10.03
N GLU A 70 -5.70 -4.56 10.15
CA GLU A 70 -4.45 -4.86 10.86
C GLU A 70 -3.21 -4.76 9.96
N ILE A 71 -3.38 -4.76 8.63
CA ILE A 71 -2.27 -4.53 7.68
C ILE A 71 -1.89 -3.05 7.69
N ASP A 72 -0.62 -2.78 7.97
CA ASP A 72 -0.04 -1.44 8.07
C ASP A 72 0.32 -0.87 6.68
N SER A 73 -0.70 -0.66 5.87
CA SER A 73 -0.61 -0.10 4.52
C SER A 73 -1.68 0.95 4.28
N GLY A 74 -1.34 1.96 3.48
CA GLY A 74 -2.18 3.13 3.27
C GLY A 74 -3.40 2.88 2.37
N TRP A 75 -3.43 1.77 1.64
CA TRP A 75 -4.52 1.40 0.75
C TRP A 75 -4.77 -0.10 0.77
N ILE A 76 -5.97 -0.50 1.19
CA ILE A 76 -6.34 -1.91 1.34
C ILE A 76 -7.49 -2.25 0.40
N GLN A 77 -7.37 -3.39 -0.26
CA GLN A 77 -8.45 -3.96 -1.08
C GLN A 77 -8.85 -5.34 -0.58
N ILE A 78 -10.15 -5.58 -0.53
CA ILE A 78 -10.74 -6.85 -0.10
C ILE A 78 -11.39 -7.53 -1.31
N ASN A 79 -10.97 -8.76 -1.60
CA ASN A 79 -11.49 -9.60 -2.67
C ASN A 79 -11.44 -8.94 -4.07
N GLN A 80 -10.53 -8.05 -4.27
CA GLN A 80 -10.28 -7.41 -5.56
C GLN A 80 -8.81 -6.98 -5.69
N GLY A 81 -8.35 -6.77 -6.93
CA GLY A 81 -7.03 -6.26 -7.26
C GLY A 81 -7.14 -5.23 -8.40
N LYS A 82 -8.14 -4.32 -8.30
CA LYS A 82 -8.32 -3.25 -9.29
C LYS A 82 -7.41 -2.08 -8.97
N GLY A 83 -7.13 -1.24 -9.97
CA GLY A 83 -6.39 0.00 -9.79
C GLY A 83 -7.10 1.01 -8.89
N GLN A 84 -6.49 2.17 -8.74
CA GLN A 84 -7.03 3.27 -7.92
C GLN A 84 -8.42 3.68 -8.41
N ILE A 85 -9.27 4.05 -7.48
CA ILE A 85 -10.60 4.58 -7.75
C ILE A 85 -10.54 6.10 -7.55
N LEU A 86 -10.89 6.86 -8.57
CA LEU A 86 -10.91 8.31 -8.49
C LEU A 86 -11.85 8.78 -7.35
N GLY A 87 -11.35 9.67 -6.52
CA GLY A 87 -12.06 10.16 -5.34
C GLY A 87 -11.75 9.43 -4.04
N GLN A 88 -11.08 8.27 -4.10
CA GLN A 88 -10.56 7.60 -2.92
C GLN A 88 -9.13 8.06 -2.63
N PRO A 89 -8.79 8.43 -1.38
CA PRO A 89 -7.43 8.76 -1.01
C PRO A 89 -6.48 7.59 -1.28
N TYR A 90 -5.42 7.84 -2.02
CA TYR A 90 -4.38 6.86 -2.30
C TYR A 90 -3.02 7.38 -1.84
N GLY A 91 -2.28 6.55 -1.14
CA GLY A 91 -0.92 6.86 -0.71
C GLY A 91 -0.48 5.93 0.40
N GLY A 92 0.84 5.75 0.54
CA GLY A 92 1.46 4.80 1.44
C GLY A 92 1.55 5.25 2.89
N PHE A 93 1.91 4.28 3.73
CA PHE A 93 2.46 4.46 5.05
C PHE A 93 3.97 4.20 5.00
N LYS A 94 4.67 4.43 6.11
CA LYS A 94 6.10 4.18 6.26
C LYS A 94 6.89 4.86 5.12
N GLN A 95 7.84 4.15 4.51
CA GLN A 95 8.67 4.70 3.40
C GLN A 95 7.98 4.69 2.03
N SER A 96 6.74 4.21 1.94
CA SER A 96 5.97 4.23 0.68
C SER A 96 5.41 5.60 0.31
N GLY A 97 5.57 6.61 1.13
CA GLY A 97 5.23 7.97 0.77
C GLY A 97 4.70 8.83 1.92
N ILE A 98 4.52 10.10 1.62
CA ILE A 98 3.98 11.12 2.50
C ILE A 98 2.71 11.71 1.87
N GLY A 99 1.63 11.77 2.64
CA GLY A 99 0.35 12.31 2.18
C GLY A 99 -0.49 11.33 1.39
N LYS A 100 -1.59 11.83 0.86
CA LYS A 100 -2.56 11.07 0.07
C LYS A 100 -2.94 11.87 -1.17
N GLU A 101 -3.17 11.18 -2.27
CA GLU A 101 -3.59 11.75 -3.55
C GLU A 101 -4.95 11.18 -3.98
N PHE A 102 -5.42 11.49 -5.17
CA PHE A 102 -6.66 11.03 -5.81
C PHE A 102 -7.98 11.43 -5.12
N ALA A 103 -7.97 11.96 -3.91
CA ALA A 103 -9.14 12.59 -3.31
C ALA A 103 -9.11 14.10 -3.54
N LEU A 104 -10.27 14.73 -3.75
CA LEU A 104 -10.36 16.17 -4.03
C LEU A 104 -9.68 17.01 -2.93
N HIS A 105 -9.91 16.66 -1.68
CA HIS A 105 -9.34 17.39 -0.55
C HIS A 105 -7.81 17.37 -0.56
N SER A 106 -7.21 16.18 -0.66
CA SER A 106 -5.76 16.04 -0.70
C SER A 106 -5.12 16.66 -1.95
N MET A 107 -5.81 16.63 -3.09
CA MET A 107 -5.36 17.34 -4.28
C MET A 107 -5.37 18.86 -4.07
N LEU A 108 -6.43 19.42 -3.51
CA LEU A 108 -6.50 20.86 -3.22
C LEU A 108 -5.40 21.28 -2.23
N GLU A 109 -5.17 20.52 -1.18
CA GLU A 109 -4.09 20.77 -0.24
C GLU A 109 -2.71 20.75 -0.88
N SER A 110 -2.46 19.80 -1.80
CA SER A 110 -1.18 19.67 -2.48
C SER A 110 -0.86 20.83 -3.43
N PHE A 111 -1.89 21.45 -4.02
CA PHE A 111 -1.75 22.53 -5.01
C PHE A 111 -2.14 23.90 -4.47
N SER A 112 -2.40 24.05 -3.17
CA SER A 112 -2.78 25.32 -2.56
C SER A 112 -2.02 25.57 -1.26
N ARG A 113 -2.11 26.82 -0.77
CA ARG A 113 -1.59 27.19 0.54
C ARG A 113 -2.69 27.94 1.30
N LEU A 114 -2.94 27.53 2.51
CA LEU A 114 -3.83 28.27 3.41
C LEU A 114 -3.19 29.60 3.81
N LYS A 115 -3.96 30.69 3.72
CA LYS A 115 -3.60 32.01 4.21
C LYS A 115 -4.73 32.56 5.06
N THR A 116 -4.43 32.95 6.27
CA THR A 116 -5.36 33.66 7.14
C THR A 116 -5.08 35.15 7.06
N MET A 117 -6.14 35.96 6.91
CA MET A 117 -6.07 37.42 6.97
C MET A 117 -7.16 37.93 7.91
N THR A 118 -6.75 38.67 8.92
CA THR A 118 -7.67 39.33 9.86
C THR A 118 -7.57 40.82 9.63
N VAL A 119 -8.71 41.48 9.44
CA VAL A 119 -8.78 42.94 9.20
C VAL A 119 -9.58 43.57 10.32
N ASN A 120 -9.00 44.57 10.99
CA ASN A 120 -9.75 45.47 11.87
C ASN A 120 -10.24 46.67 11.06
N LEU A 121 -11.54 46.88 11.02
CA LEU A 121 -12.18 48.01 10.31
C LEU A 121 -12.47 49.18 11.21
N GLU A 122 -12.26 49.04 12.51
CA GLU A 122 -12.37 50.14 13.51
C GLU A 122 -11.01 50.83 13.63
N VAL A 123 -10.78 51.85 12.82
CA VAL A 123 -9.61 52.73 12.91
C VAL A 123 -10.09 54.13 13.18
#